data_c4c96f3ceba7d442618d8d4ee263a255
#
_entry.id   c4c96f3ceba7d442618d8d4ee263a255
#
_cell.length_a   1.000
_cell.length_b   1.000
_cell.length_c   1.000
_cell.angle_alpha   90.00
_cell.angle_beta   90.00
_cell.angle_gamma   90.00
#
_symmetry.space_group_name_H-M   'P 1'
#
loop_
_entity.id
_entity.type
_entity.pdbx_description
1 polymer ?
#
loop_
_entity_poly.entity_id
_entity_poly.type
_entity_poly.pdbx_seq_one_letter_code
_entity_poly.pdbx_strand_id
1 'polypeptide(L)'
;PETFTKSTPAYFMNASQTKYIYDILGGDDGQKLYKAVQKAIDKAKLLGATTIIGLGHLGVDPSSSPWTSEEVIAHTSGFDAFIDGHSHTVMENKQVQDASGKAVTLTQTGSYFANVGEMTIAADGTITTKLIPTHDGMDAGIAAMQTGWVNTVDDMLGEKIAVGDSDFYISDPATGKRRIRSAETNLGDFVADGIYTYFNEVEKLHCDVAIMNGGGIRADVPAGDWTFKTCKQVSPFGNVACLMSVTGKQIQDALEFAARFAGEDGKENGGFLQVAGATYEIHTDIPNTVQTDEKNVWIGSATGTPRVQNVKIYDKASGSYLPLDPGATYALAGMNYTLRNLGDGFAMFDGAELIKDYVSEDYLVTVSYTHLRAHETLMNLV
;
A
#
# COMPACT_ATOMS: atom_id res chain seq x y z
N PRO A 1 0.35 12.99 -4.96
CA PRO A 1 -0.84 13.49 -5.68
C PRO A 1 -2.00 12.52 -5.66
N GLU A 2 -1.76 11.23 -5.86
CA GLU A 2 -2.80 10.20 -5.80
C GLU A 2 -3.22 9.82 -4.38
N THR A 3 -2.67 10.45 -3.35
CA THR A 3 -2.96 10.14 -1.94
C THR A 3 -4.45 10.16 -1.63
N PHE A 4 -5.18 11.17 -2.13
CA PHE A 4 -6.60 11.28 -1.84
C PHE A 4 -7.44 10.22 -2.57
N THR A 5 -6.98 9.67 -3.70
CA THR A 5 -7.69 8.63 -4.44
C THR A 5 -7.25 7.21 -4.09
N LYS A 6 -6.03 7.04 -3.60
CA LYS A 6 -5.45 5.71 -3.33
C LYS A 6 -5.21 5.40 -1.87
N SER A 7 -4.84 6.39 -1.05
CA SER A 7 -4.48 6.14 0.36
C SER A 7 -5.64 6.35 1.31
N THR A 8 -6.37 7.46 1.19
CA THR A 8 -7.43 7.82 2.13
C THR A 8 -8.65 8.44 1.45
N PRO A 9 -9.21 7.85 0.38
CA PRO A 9 -10.26 8.47 -0.42
C PRO A 9 -11.50 8.84 0.42
N ALA A 10 -11.88 8.04 1.40
CA ALA A 10 -13.06 8.29 2.22
C ALA A 10 -13.06 9.65 2.92
N TYR A 11 -11.89 10.15 3.35
CA TYR A 11 -11.77 11.45 4.01
C TYR A 11 -12.00 12.65 3.10
N PHE A 12 -11.93 12.44 1.80
CA PHE A 12 -12.10 13.49 0.79
C PHE A 12 -13.46 13.43 0.10
N MET A 13 -14.29 12.42 0.44
CA MET A 13 -15.61 12.21 -0.14
C MET A 13 -16.73 12.77 0.76
N ASN A 14 -17.93 12.94 0.19
CA ASN A 14 -19.14 13.22 0.95
C ASN A 14 -19.49 12.04 1.88
N ALA A 15 -20.41 12.27 2.84
CA ALA A 15 -20.79 11.25 3.83
C ALA A 15 -21.34 9.95 3.22
N SER A 16 -21.95 10.01 2.04
CA SER A 16 -22.42 8.83 1.30
C SER A 16 -21.35 8.20 0.42
N GLN A 17 -20.14 8.77 0.36
CA GLN A 17 -19.00 8.32 -0.44
C GLN A 17 -19.27 8.15 -1.94
N THR A 18 -20.19 8.93 -2.48
CA THR A 18 -20.56 8.92 -3.89
C THR A 18 -19.83 9.99 -4.70
N LYS A 19 -19.17 10.96 -4.04
CA LYS A 19 -18.52 12.09 -4.70
C LYS A 19 -17.40 12.66 -3.86
N TYR A 20 -16.26 12.97 -4.47
CA TYR A 20 -15.22 13.78 -3.85
C TYR A 20 -15.72 15.21 -3.62
N ILE A 21 -15.59 15.69 -2.38
CA ILE A 21 -15.92 17.07 -1.96
C ILE A 21 -14.67 17.92 -1.79
N TYR A 22 -13.50 17.27 -1.68
CA TYR A 22 -12.19 17.91 -1.73
C TYR A 22 -11.41 17.38 -2.92
N ASP A 23 -10.60 18.21 -3.51
CA ASP A 23 -9.76 17.87 -4.64
C ASP A 23 -8.36 18.45 -4.41
N ILE A 24 -7.34 17.83 -4.98
CA ILE A 24 -6.03 18.45 -5.09
C ILE A 24 -6.05 19.42 -6.27
N LEU A 25 -5.25 20.48 -6.18
CA LEU A 25 -5.17 21.51 -7.21
C LEU A 25 -4.61 20.99 -8.55
N GLY A 26 -4.45 19.69 -8.72
CA GLY A 26 -3.86 19.06 -9.88
C GLY A 26 -4.77 18.98 -11.10
N GLY A 27 -6.06 18.73 -10.89
CA GLY A 27 -6.95 18.30 -11.96
C GLY A 27 -6.54 16.95 -12.55
N ASP A 28 -7.35 16.38 -13.45
CA ASP A 28 -7.09 15.04 -14.03
C ASP A 28 -5.94 15.02 -15.03
N ASP A 29 -5.64 16.17 -15.64
CA ASP A 29 -4.63 16.37 -16.69
C ASP A 29 -3.33 17.04 -16.17
N GLY A 30 -3.20 17.29 -14.87
CA GLY A 30 -2.05 17.96 -14.26
C GLY A 30 -1.96 19.47 -14.52
N GLN A 31 -2.74 20.04 -15.46
CA GLN A 31 -2.58 21.43 -15.91
C GLN A 31 -2.79 22.45 -14.79
N LYS A 32 -3.71 22.21 -13.87
CA LYS A 32 -3.92 23.11 -12.73
C LYS A 32 -2.71 23.10 -11.78
N LEU A 33 -2.09 21.95 -11.58
CA LEU A 33 -0.86 21.82 -10.78
C LEU A 33 0.28 22.59 -11.44
N TYR A 34 0.53 22.38 -12.73
CA TYR A 34 1.62 23.04 -13.44
C TYR A 34 1.46 24.57 -13.42
N LYS A 35 0.25 25.08 -13.65
CA LYS A 35 -0.06 26.51 -13.53
C LYS A 35 0.14 27.06 -12.12
N ALA A 36 -0.23 26.30 -11.09
CA ALA A 36 -0.04 26.74 -9.72
C ALA A 36 1.44 26.78 -9.34
N VAL A 37 2.21 25.79 -9.76
CA VAL A 37 3.67 25.72 -9.56
C VAL A 37 4.35 26.84 -10.32
N GLN A 38 4.02 27.07 -11.60
CA GLN A 38 4.58 28.19 -12.37
C GLN A 38 4.32 29.55 -11.71
N LYS A 39 3.08 29.76 -11.25
CA LYS A 39 2.72 30.99 -10.52
C LYS A 39 3.55 31.16 -9.23
N ALA A 40 3.85 30.06 -8.53
CA ALA A 40 4.69 30.13 -7.33
C ALA A 40 6.15 30.46 -7.67
N ILE A 41 6.70 29.88 -8.74
CA ILE A 41 8.03 30.22 -9.27
C ILE A 41 8.11 31.70 -9.63
N ASP A 42 7.15 32.19 -10.41
CA ASP A 42 7.11 33.58 -10.86
C ASP A 42 7.02 34.53 -9.68
N LYS A 43 6.20 34.19 -8.67
CA LYS A 43 6.10 34.98 -7.45
C LYS A 43 7.42 35.02 -6.67
N ALA A 44 8.11 33.88 -6.56
CA ALA A 44 9.41 33.81 -5.88
C ALA A 44 10.44 34.70 -6.57
N LYS A 45 10.50 34.66 -7.92
CA LYS A 45 11.36 35.54 -8.71
C LYS A 45 11.01 37.03 -8.51
N LEU A 46 9.72 37.37 -8.52
CA LEU A 46 9.25 38.73 -8.26
C LEU A 46 9.66 39.22 -6.87
N LEU A 47 9.75 38.35 -5.89
CA LEU A 47 10.18 38.64 -4.54
C LEU A 47 11.71 38.65 -4.37
N GLY A 48 12.46 38.49 -5.47
CA GLY A 48 13.92 38.59 -5.51
C GLY A 48 14.66 37.23 -5.27
N ALA A 49 13.98 36.10 -5.35
CA ALA A 49 14.66 34.81 -5.30
C ALA A 49 15.58 34.64 -6.51
N THR A 50 16.84 34.33 -6.27
CA THR A 50 17.87 34.06 -7.29
C THR A 50 18.06 32.56 -7.54
N THR A 51 17.66 31.72 -6.59
CA THR A 51 17.70 30.25 -6.69
C THR A 51 16.36 29.71 -6.26
N ILE A 52 15.79 28.84 -7.06
CA ILE A 52 14.48 28.23 -6.80
C ILE A 52 14.61 26.71 -6.80
N ILE A 53 14.38 26.13 -5.64
CA ILE A 53 14.40 24.67 -5.44
C ILE A 53 12.97 24.20 -5.21
N GLY A 54 12.51 23.25 -6.05
CA GLY A 54 11.27 22.53 -5.80
C GLY A 54 11.48 21.53 -4.66
N LEU A 55 10.52 21.46 -3.74
CA LEU A 55 10.44 20.41 -2.72
C LEU A 55 9.08 19.75 -2.84
N GLY A 56 9.08 18.49 -3.23
CA GLY A 56 7.87 17.73 -3.50
C GLY A 56 7.80 16.37 -2.82
N HIS A 57 6.64 15.76 -2.91
CA HIS A 57 6.40 14.36 -2.62
C HIS A 57 5.51 13.79 -3.72
N LEU A 58 6.00 13.84 -4.96
CA LEU A 58 5.26 13.58 -6.19
C LEU A 58 5.57 12.20 -6.76
N GLY A 59 6.82 11.77 -6.62
CA GLY A 59 7.33 10.53 -7.21
C GLY A 59 7.66 10.66 -8.69
N VAL A 60 8.26 9.59 -9.19
CA VAL A 60 8.61 9.40 -10.61
C VAL A 60 7.99 8.13 -11.19
N ASP A 61 7.14 7.45 -10.41
CA ASP A 61 6.43 6.25 -10.86
C ASP A 61 5.36 6.63 -11.88
N PRO A 62 5.23 5.92 -13.01
CA PRO A 62 4.19 6.15 -14.00
C PRO A 62 2.77 6.12 -13.42
N SER A 63 2.53 5.39 -12.32
CA SER A 63 1.23 5.39 -11.64
C SER A 63 0.83 6.74 -11.05
N SER A 64 1.79 7.64 -10.83
CA SER A 64 1.56 9.01 -10.34
C SER A 64 1.39 10.04 -11.46
N SER A 65 1.46 9.63 -12.73
CA SER A 65 1.17 10.51 -13.87
C SER A 65 -0.30 11.00 -13.82
N PRO A 66 -0.60 12.26 -14.19
CA PRO A 66 0.27 13.29 -14.74
C PRO A 66 0.87 14.24 -13.68
N TRP A 67 1.09 13.79 -12.46
CA TRP A 67 1.54 14.63 -11.34
C TRP A 67 2.96 14.32 -10.86
N THR A 68 3.74 13.56 -11.64
CA THR A 68 5.13 13.23 -11.27
C THR A 68 6.00 14.47 -11.21
N SER A 69 7.09 14.42 -10.45
CA SER A 69 8.07 15.51 -10.40
C SER A 69 8.68 15.81 -11.78
N GLU A 70 8.87 14.79 -12.61
CA GLU A 70 9.38 14.95 -13.97
C GLU A 70 8.40 15.73 -14.85
N GLU A 71 7.10 15.44 -14.77
CA GLU A 71 6.08 16.16 -15.52
C GLU A 71 5.90 17.59 -15.01
N VAL A 72 5.96 17.81 -13.70
CA VAL A 72 5.93 19.17 -13.13
C VAL A 72 7.11 19.98 -13.62
N ILE A 73 8.32 19.45 -13.66
CA ILE A 73 9.50 20.12 -14.20
C ILE A 73 9.30 20.39 -15.69
N ALA A 74 8.90 19.38 -16.48
CA ALA A 74 8.77 19.50 -17.94
C ALA A 74 7.70 20.51 -18.37
N HIS A 75 6.68 20.78 -17.54
CA HIS A 75 5.60 21.72 -17.84
C HIS A 75 5.74 23.08 -17.14
N THR A 76 6.84 23.33 -16.45
CA THR A 76 7.14 24.61 -15.80
C THR A 76 8.52 25.11 -16.19
N SER A 77 8.87 26.36 -15.86
CA SER A 77 10.20 26.88 -16.10
C SER A 77 10.70 27.74 -14.95
N GLY A 78 11.97 27.53 -14.60
CA GLY A 78 12.64 28.38 -13.63
C GLY A 78 12.99 27.70 -12.30
N PHE A 79 12.84 26.41 -12.18
CA PHE A 79 13.53 25.65 -11.16
C PHE A 79 15.04 25.58 -11.44
N ASP A 80 15.84 25.57 -10.40
CA ASP A 80 17.27 25.29 -10.47
C ASP A 80 17.54 23.83 -10.05
N ALA A 81 16.77 23.29 -9.11
CA ALA A 81 16.76 21.89 -8.72
C ALA A 81 15.40 21.47 -8.17
N PHE A 82 15.20 20.16 -8.03
CA PHE A 82 14.00 19.57 -7.43
C PHE A 82 14.39 18.42 -6.49
N ILE A 83 13.93 18.47 -5.25
CA ILE A 83 14.06 17.40 -4.26
C ILE A 83 12.69 16.73 -4.14
N ASP A 84 12.62 15.42 -4.36
CA ASP A 84 11.37 14.68 -4.40
C ASP A 84 11.38 13.47 -3.46
N GLY A 85 10.25 12.80 -3.34
CA GLY A 85 10.00 11.59 -2.55
C GLY A 85 8.90 10.74 -3.18
N HIS A 86 8.14 9.97 -2.39
CA HIS A 86 6.97 9.17 -2.73
C HIS A 86 7.27 7.81 -3.37
N SER A 87 7.94 7.76 -4.51
CA SER A 87 8.22 6.51 -5.24
C SER A 87 9.35 5.67 -4.64
N HIS A 88 9.97 6.15 -3.54
CA HIS A 88 11.09 5.48 -2.88
C HIS A 88 12.28 5.20 -3.81
N THR A 89 12.43 5.99 -4.87
CA THR A 89 13.47 5.84 -5.86
C THR A 89 14.80 6.35 -5.32
N VAL A 90 15.87 5.59 -5.49
CA VAL A 90 17.23 6.05 -5.21
C VAL A 90 17.74 6.76 -6.46
N MET A 91 17.84 8.08 -6.40
CA MET A 91 18.17 8.93 -7.55
C MET A 91 19.07 10.07 -7.10
N GLU A 92 20.35 9.98 -7.38
CA GLU A 92 21.32 11.00 -6.97
C GLU A 92 21.20 12.27 -7.81
N ASN A 93 21.16 12.14 -9.13
CA ASN A 93 21.21 13.26 -10.06
C ASN A 93 20.57 12.88 -11.38
N LYS A 94 19.31 13.19 -11.57
CA LYS A 94 18.62 13.04 -12.86
C LYS A 94 18.41 14.42 -13.49
N GLN A 95 18.82 14.58 -14.73
CA GLN A 95 18.58 15.82 -15.46
C GLN A 95 17.24 15.73 -16.20
N VAL A 96 16.32 16.65 -15.89
CA VAL A 96 15.01 16.76 -16.54
C VAL A 96 14.94 18.11 -17.23
N GLN A 97 14.56 18.13 -18.52
CA GLN A 97 14.40 19.38 -19.27
C GLN A 97 13.10 20.08 -18.82
N ASP A 98 13.21 21.36 -18.46
CA ASP A 98 12.05 22.19 -18.16
C ASP A 98 11.35 22.69 -19.46
N ALA A 99 10.23 23.38 -19.34
CA ALA A 99 9.48 23.91 -20.49
C ALA A 99 10.27 24.90 -21.37
N SER A 100 11.37 25.46 -20.85
CA SER A 100 12.27 26.34 -21.62
C SER A 100 13.45 25.61 -22.24
N GLY A 101 13.61 24.31 -21.97
CA GLY A 101 14.74 23.51 -22.40
C GLY A 101 15.95 23.56 -21.44
N LYS A 102 15.81 24.18 -20.25
CA LYS A 102 16.86 24.18 -19.22
C LYS A 102 16.85 22.83 -18.50
N ALA A 103 18.03 22.26 -18.31
CA ALA A 103 18.19 21.07 -17.47
C ALA A 103 18.02 21.43 -15.98
N VAL A 104 17.15 20.72 -15.28
CA VAL A 104 16.87 20.83 -13.84
C VAL A 104 17.33 19.54 -13.16
N THR A 105 18.10 19.66 -12.11
CA THR A 105 18.54 18.53 -11.32
C THR A 105 17.42 18.02 -10.41
N LEU A 106 17.00 16.78 -10.62
CA LEU A 106 16.03 16.06 -9.78
C LEU A 106 16.77 15.02 -8.94
N THR A 107 16.49 15.01 -7.62
CA THR A 107 17.08 14.06 -6.68
C THR A 107 16.05 13.44 -5.75
N GLN A 108 16.27 12.20 -5.33
CA GLN A 108 15.42 11.47 -4.38
C GLN A 108 16.28 10.46 -3.60
N THR A 109 16.06 10.32 -2.29
CA THR A 109 16.95 9.57 -1.39
C THR A 109 16.58 8.09 -1.18
N GLY A 110 15.51 7.60 -1.81
CA GLY A 110 14.97 6.27 -1.52
C GLY A 110 14.01 6.30 -0.32
N SER A 111 14.13 5.33 0.57
CA SER A 111 13.25 5.18 1.74
C SER A 111 14.02 4.71 2.98
N TYR A 112 13.37 4.78 4.13
CA TYR A 112 13.86 4.26 5.42
C TYR A 112 15.23 4.79 5.83
N PHE A 113 15.57 6.03 5.46
CA PHE A 113 16.88 6.64 5.71
C PHE A 113 18.08 5.84 5.16
N ALA A 114 17.89 5.03 4.11
CA ALA A 114 19.01 4.34 3.47
C ALA A 114 20.07 5.31 2.94
N ASN A 115 19.67 6.53 2.58
CA ASN A 115 20.56 7.60 2.15
C ASN A 115 20.14 8.94 2.76
N VAL A 116 21.11 9.81 2.96
CA VAL A 116 20.93 11.24 3.18
C VAL A 116 21.34 11.98 1.91
N GLY A 117 20.46 12.86 1.39
CA GLY A 117 20.76 13.70 0.23
C GLY A 117 21.50 14.96 0.66
N GLU A 118 22.64 15.23 0.03
CA GLU A 118 23.36 16.48 0.13
C GLU A 118 23.24 17.25 -1.18
N MET A 119 22.78 18.51 -1.11
CA MET A 119 22.75 19.42 -2.25
C MET A 119 23.65 20.59 -1.97
N THR A 120 24.65 20.81 -2.82
CA THR A 120 25.57 21.93 -2.72
C THR A 120 25.30 22.93 -3.83
N ILE A 121 25.16 24.21 -3.44
CA ILE A 121 25.02 25.34 -4.36
C ILE A 121 26.31 26.15 -4.27
N ALA A 122 27.10 26.14 -5.32
CA ALA A 122 28.35 26.90 -5.39
C ALA A 122 28.08 28.40 -5.62
N ALA A 123 29.09 29.23 -5.37
CA ALA A 123 28.98 30.68 -5.53
C ALA A 123 28.68 31.13 -6.97
N ASP A 124 29.01 30.31 -7.95
CA ASP A 124 28.70 30.54 -9.38
C ASP A 124 27.30 30.04 -9.76
N GLY A 125 26.53 29.52 -8.81
CA GLY A 125 25.19 28.96 -9.03
C GLY A 125 25.18 27.49 -9.47
N THR A 126 26.31 26.84 -9.61
CA THR A 126 26.36 25.40 -9.94
C THR A 126 25.75 24.56 -8.82
N ILE A 127 24.83 23.67 -9.15
CA ILE A 127 24.18 22.77 -8.19
C ILE A 127 24.71 21.35 -8.41
N THR A 128 25.16 20.74 -7.33
CA THR A 128 25.55 19.32 -7.30
C THR A 128 24.77 18.59 -6.21
N THR A 129 24.46 17.35 -6.45
CA THR A 129 23.77 16.48 -5.51
C THR A 129 24.58 15.22 -5.25
N LYS A 130 24.49 14.71 -4.04
CA LYS A 130 25.15 13.47 -3.62
C LYS A 130 24.24 12.70 -2.69
N LEU A 131 24.21 11.39 -2.83
CA LEU A 131 23.60 10.48 -1.88
C LEU A 131 24.67 9.89 -0.96
N ILE A 132 24.51 10.12 0.32
CA ILE A 132 25.41 9.62 1.36
C ILE A 132 24.69 8.45 2.02
N PRO A 133 25.15 7.21 1.83
CA PRO A 133 24.58 6.06 2.52
C PRO A 133 24.64 6.28 4.05
N THR A 134 23.58 5.89 4.74
CA THR A 134 23.59 5.93 6.20
C THR A 134 24.62 4.95 6.77
N HIS A 135 25.16 5.28 7.92
CA HIS A 135 26.20 4.52 8.61
C HIS A 135 25.88 4.47 10.11
N ASP A 136 26.62 3.64 10.86
CA ASP A 136 26.39 3.39 12.28
C ASP A 136 26.81 4.55 13.21
N GLY A 137 27.30 5.66 12.67
CA GLY A 137 27.65 6.85 13.44
C GLY A 137 26.41 7.57 13.95
N MET A 138 26.36 7.83 15.25
CA MET A 138 25.22 8.50 15.91
C MET A 138 25.73 9.72 16.69
N ASP A 139 25.02 10.85 16.57
CA ASP A 139 25.18 11.95 17.53
C ASP A 139 24.61 11.53 18.89
N ALA A 140 25.40 11.67 19.95
CA ALA A 140 25.02 11.18 21.28
C ALA A 140 23.78 11.87 21.85
N GLY A 141 23.55 13.15 21.53
CA GLY A 141 22.36 13.88 21.96
C GLY A 141 21.10 13.38 21.26
N ILE A 142 21.19 13.18 19.95
CA ILE A 142 20.07 12.63 19.15
C ILE A 142 19.78 11.19 19.57
N ALA A 143 20.82 10.37 19.81
CA ALA A 143 20.66 9.00 20.29
C ALA A 143 19.93 8.93 21.63
N ALA A 144 20.25 9.83 22.57
CA ALA A 144 19.56 9.91 23.85
C ALA A 144 18.08 10.30 23.70
N MET A 145 17.77 11.27 22.83
CA MET A 145 16.38 11.64 22.51
C MET A 145 15.62 10.47 21.88
N GLN A 146 16.22 9.80 20.89
CA GLN A 146 15.65 8.63 20.24
C GLN A 146 15.35 7.52 21.26
N THR A 147 16.30 7.21 22.15
CA THR A 147 16.09 6.23 23.22
C THR A 147 14.90 6.58 24.10
N GLY A 148 14.75 7.85 24.47
CA GLY A 148 13.59 8.31 25.24
C GLY A 148 12.26 8.08 24.52
N TRP A 149 12.19 8.37 23.22
CA TRP A 149 10.98 8.12 22.42
C TRP A 149 10.69 6.62 22.23
N VAL A 150 11.72 5.81 21.96
CA VAL A 150 11.59 4.36 21.86
C VAL A 150 11.04 3.77 23.16
N ASN A 151 11.61 4.15 24.31
CA ASN A 151 11.12 3.69 25.61
C ASN A 151 9.66 4.08 25.84
N THR A 152 9.27 5.30 25.48
CA THR A 152 7.86 5.72 25.58
C THR A 152 6.93 4.86 24.71
N VAL A 153 7.33 4.55 23.49
CA VAL A 153 6.55 3.65 22.60
C VAL A 153 6.52 2.23 23.16
N ASP A 154 7.63 1.75 23.69
CA ASP A 154 7.71 0.41 24.28
C ASP A 154 6.86 0.31 25.55
N ASP A 155 6.83 1.35 26.39
CA ASP A 155 5.94 1.43 27.56
C ASP A 155 4.46 1.41 27.15
N MET A 156 4.11 2.02 26.01
CA MET A 156 2.73 2.07 25.52
C MET A 156 2.28 0.81 24.79
N LEU A 157 3.16 0.19 24.01
CA LEU A 157 2.84 -0.87 23.06
C LEU A 157 3.63 -2.18 23.30
N GLY A 158 4.50 -2.19 24.30
CA GLY A 158 5.38 -3.33 24.59
C GLY A 158 4.72 -4.46 25.41
N GLU A 159 3.45 -4.29 25.78
CA GLU A 159 2.72 -5.37 26.48
C GLU A 159 2.70 -6.62 25.61
N LYS A 160 3.15 -7.73 26.21
CA LYS A 160 3.16 -9.05 25.56
C LYS A 160 1.74 -9.59 25.45
N ILE A 161 1.34 -9.91 24.22
CA ILE A 161 -0.01 -10.42 23.91
C ILE A 161 -0.01 -11.89 23.52
N ALA A 162 1.10 -12.40 22.96
CA ALA A 162 1.22 -13.79 22.52
C ALA A 162 2.68 -14.24 22.46
N VAL A 163 2.88 -15.51 22.17
CA VAL A 163 4.19 -16.10 21.82
C VAL A 163 4.02 -16.85 20.50
N GLY A 164 4.81 -16.49 19.50
CA GLY A 164 4.94 -17.25 18.26
C GLY A 164 6.02 -18.31 18.41
N ASP A 165 5.77 -19.54 18.01
CA ASP A 165 6.73 -20.63 18.01
C ASP A 165 7.51 -20.76 16.69
N SER A 166 7.15 -19.98 15.70
CA SER A 166 7.78 -19.93 14.37
C SER A 166 7.86 -18.52 13.83
N ASP A 167 8.75 -18.33 12.83
CA ASP A 167 8.87 -17.06 12.14
C ASP A 167 7.78 -16.88 11.11
N PHE A 168 7.26 -15.66 10.98
CA PHE A 168 6.30 -15.26 9.97
C PHE A 168 6.93 -14.24 9.01
N TYR A 169 6.78 -14.47 7.72
CA TYR A 169 7.53 -13.76 6.69
C TYR A 169 6.63 -13.01 5.70
N ILE A 170 7.10 -11.83 5.29
CA ILE A 170 6.65 -11.14 4.07
C ILE A 170 7.60 -11.39 2.89
N SER A 171 8.80 -11.91 3.18
CA SER A 171 9.87 -12.18 2.22
C SER A 171 10.21 -13.66 2.20
N ASP A 172 10.76 -14.13 1.10
CA ASP A 172 11.30 -15.48 1.00
C ASP A 172 12.55 -15.59 1.90
N PRO A 173 12.57 -16.49 2.90
CA PRO A 173 13.69 -16.58 3.83
C PRO A 173 15.02 -16.99 3.19
N ALA A 174 14.97 -17.70 2.06
CA ALA A 174 16.18 -18.19 1.38
C ALA A 174 16.82 -17.10 0.51
N THR A 175 16.01 -16.23 -0.09
CA THR A 175 16.47 -15.24 -1.07
C THR A 175 16.39 -13.80 -0.59
N GLY A 176 15.65 -13.53 0.49
CA GLY A 176 15.35 -12.18 0.97
C GLY A 176 14.41 -11.39 0.05
N LYS A 177 13.96 -11.95 -1.06
CA LYS A 177 13.01 -11.27 -1.96
C LYS A 177 11.65 -11.16 -1.32
N ARG A 178 11.06 -9.95 -1.36
CA ARG A 178 9.70 -9.74 -0.88
C ARG A 178 8.71 -10.60 -1.69
N ARG A 179 7.89 -11.38 -0.98
CA ARG A 179 6.96 -12.34 -1.56
C ARG A 179 5.49 -11.94 -1.37
N ILE A 180 5.17 -11.28 -0.26
CA ILE A 180 3.80 -10.91 0.14
C ILE A 180 3.00 -10.17 -0.95
N ARG A 181 3.68 -9.55 -1.93
CA ARG A 181 3.08 -8.80 -3.04
C ARG A 181 3.03 -9.57 -4.36
N SER A 182 3.36 -10.84 -4.36
CA SER A 182 3.40 -11.67 -5.58
C SER A 182 2.98 -13.12 -5.36
N ALA A 183 2.92 -13.58 -4.12
CA ALA A 183 2.54 -14.93 -3.74
C ALA A 183 2.02 -14.98 -2.28
N GLU A 184 1.41 -16.07 -1.93
CA GLU A 184 1.00 -16.43 -0.58
C GLU A 184 2.21 -16.48 0.38
N THR A 185 1.99 -16.06 1.62
CA THR A 185 2.96 -16.13 2.72
C THR A 185 2.26 -16.48 4.02
N ASN A 186 2.98 -17.17 4.92
CA ASN A 186 2.42 -17.54 6.20
C ASN A 186 1.97 -16.35 7.07
N LEU A 187 2.63 -15.19 6.97
CA LEU A 187 2.16 -13.98 7.63
C LEU A 187 0.90 -13.41 6.95
N GLY A 188 0.82 -13.53 5.63
CA GLY A 188 -0.37 -13.12 4.87
C GLY A 188 -1.60 -13.93 5.27
N ASP A 189 -1.43 -15.24 5.37
CA ASP A 189 -2.47 -16.17 5.82
C ASP A 189 -2.90 -15.85 7.25
N PHE A 190 -1.94 -15.66 8.16
CA PHE A 190 -2.21 -15.30 9.55
C PHE A 190 -3.05 -14.01 9.66
N VAL A 191 -2.73 -12.97 8.89
CA VAL A 191 -3.48 -11.71 8.91
C VAL A 191 -4.87 -11.87 8.30
N ALA A 192 -5.00 -12.60 7.18
CA ALA A 192 -6.29 -12.86 6.55
C ALA A 192 -7.19 -13.73 7.43
N ASP A 193 -6.64 -14.76 8.06
CA ASP A 193 -7.33 -15.60 9.07
C ASP A 193 -7.77 -14.77 10.27
N GLY A 194 -6.96 -13.80 10.68
CA GLY A 194 -7.30 -12.85 11.73
C GLY A 194 -8.56 -12.07 11.41
N ILE A 195 -8.66 -11.53 10.19
CA ILE A 195 -9.86 -10.80 9.72
C ILE A 195 -11.07 -11.75 9.65
N TYR A 196 -10.90 -12.92 9.07
CA TYR A 196 -11.96 -13.93 8.95
C TYR A 196 -12.52 -14.34 10.32
N THR A 197 -11.63 -14.65 11.27
CA THR A 197 -11.97 -15.05 12.62
C THR A 197 -12.60 -13.90 13.40
N TYR A 198 -12.10 -12.68 13.24
CA TYR A 198 -12.64 -11.51 13.91
C TYR A 198 -14.12 -11.31 13.60
N PHE A 199 -14.52 -11.34 12.33
CA PHE A 199 -15.93 -11.20 11.96
C PHE A 199 -16.77 -12.37 12.44
N ASN A 200 -16.29 -13.60 12.26
CA ASN A 200 -17.05 -14.78 12.59
C ASN A 200 -17.17 -15.03 14.12
N GLU A 201 -16.13 -14.73 14.90
CA GLU A 201 -16.05 -15.14 16.31
C GLU A 201 -16.14 -13.95 17.26
N VAL A 202 -15.66 -12.75 16.91
CA VAL A 202 -15.74 -11.57 17.79
C VAL A 202 -17.00 -10.78 17.48
N GLU A 203 -17.18 -10.35 16.24
CA GLU A 203 -18.37 -9.60 15.81
C GLU A 203 -19.63 -10.45 15.70
N LYS A 204 -19.48 -11.79 15.63
CA LYS A 204 -20.59 -12.75 15.42
C LYS A 204 -21.37 -12.48 14.13
N LEU A 205 -20.69 -11.93 13.14
CA LEU A 205 -21.22 -11.70 11.80
C LEU A 205 -20.69 -12.79 10.86
N HIS A 206 -21.57 -13.31 10.02
CA HIS A 206 -21.16 -14.30 9.05
C HIS A 206 -20.20 -13.68 8.02
N CYS A 207 -19.05 -14.31 7.85
CA CYS A 207 -18.04 -13.96 6.86
C CYS A 207 -17.67 -15.22 6.08
N ASP A 208 -17.80 -15.18 4.76
CA ASP A 208 -17.44 -16.30 3.87
C ASP A 208 -15.98 -16.25 3.46
N VAL A 209 -15.47 -15.06 3.18
CA VAL A 209 -14.10 -14.82 2.69
C VAL A 209 -13.53 -13.57 3.35
N ALA A 210 -12.27 -13.61 3.72
CA ALA A 210 -11.53 -12.43 4.13
C ALA A 210 -10.32 -12.20 3.24
N ILE A 211 -10.02 -10.92 2.97
CA ILE A 211 -8.89 -10.50 2.13
C ILE A 211 -8.06 -9.44 2.82
N MET A 212 -6.75 -9.51 2.60
CA MET A 212 -5.80 -8.46 2.97
C MET A 212 -4.85 -8.20 1.80
N ASN A 213 -4.70 -6.94 1.40
CA ASN A 213 -3.74 -6.59 0.36
C ASN A 213 -2.30 -6.68 0.88
N GLY A 214 -1.41 -7.31 0.12
CA GLY A 214 -0.01 -7.53 0.50
C GLY A 214 0.75 -6.23 0.78
N GLY A 215 0.33 -5.11 0.19
CA GLY A 215 0.85 -3.78 0.50
C GLY A 215 0.53 -3.29 1.90
N GLY A 216 -0.48 -3.84 2.54
CA GLY A 216 -0.89 -3.53 3.92
C GLY A 216 -0.05 -4.23 4.99
N ILE A 217 0.68 -5.30 4.64
CA ILE A 217 1.50 -6.10 5.56
C ILE A 217 2.97 -5.71 5.39
N ARG A 218 3.63 -5.20 6.44
CA ARG A 218 4.84 -4.37 6.30
C ARG A 218 6.11 -4.90 6.98
N ALA A 219 6.02 -5.87 7.87
CA ALA A 219 7.16 -6.37 8.63
C ALA A 219 7.06 -7.88 8.86
N ASP A 220 8.20 -8.57 8.80
CA ASP A 220 8.33 -9.94 9.29
C ASP A 220 8.13 -9.98 10.80
N VAL A 221 7.71 -11.10 11.33
CA VAL A 221 7.59 -11.34 12.77
C VAL A 221 8.39 -12.58 13.14
N PRO A 222 9.51 -12.42 13.84
CA PRO A 222 10.30 -13.57 14.32
C PRO A 222 9.55 -14.36 15.40
N ALA A 223 9.90 -15.61 15.56
CA ALA A 223 9.50 -16.42 16.71
C ALA A 223 9.84 -15.72 18.02
N GLY A 224 9.00 -15.88 19.01
CA GLY A 224 9.17 -15.25 20.32
C GLY A 224 7.97 -14.43 20.76
N ASP A 225 8.23 -13.42 21.56
CA ASP A 225 7.19 -12.59 22.15
C ASP A 225 6.55 -11.61 21.15
N TRP A 226 5.25 -11.69 21.00
CA TRP A 226 4.45 -10.73 20.24
C TRP A 226 3.85 -9.68 21.18
N THR A 227 3.91 -8.43 20.76
CA THR A 227 3.39 -7.28 21.48
C THR A 227 2.42 -6.49 20.60
N PHE A 228 1.70 -5.52 21.18
CA PHE A 228 0.94 -4.54 20.38
C PHE A 228 1.84 -3.83 19.35
N LYS A 229 3.09 -3.52 19.73
CA LYS A 229 4.08 -2.93 18.83
C LYS A 229 4.34 -3.84 17.62
N THR A 230 4.50 -5.14 17.83
CA THR A 230 4.69 -6.13 16.77
C THR A 230 3.51 -6.08 15.77
N CYS A 231 2.28 -6.15 16.26
CA CYS A 231 1.10 -6.08 15.40
C CYS A 231 0.99 -4.73 14.66
N LYS A 232 1.34 -3.62 15.33
CA LYS A 232 1.36 -2.29 14.70
C LYS A 232 2.44 -2.15 13.64
N GLN A 233 3.57 -2.85 13.76
CA GLN A 233 4.59 -2.91 12.71
C GLN A 233 4.14 -3.74 11.50
N VAL A 234 3.38 -4.80 11.72
CA VAL A 234 2.76 -5.59 10.65
C VAL A 234 1.73 -4.77 9.90
N SER A 235 0.83 -4.07 10.59
CA SER A 235 -0.27 -3.28 10.02
C SER A 235 -0.21 -1.83 10.52
N PRO A 236 0.65 -0.96 9.94
CA PRO A 236 0.91 0.37 10.49
C PRO A 236 -0.08 1.47 10.06
N PHE A 237 -0.96 1.21 9.10
CA PHE A 237 -1.71 2.27 8.42
C PHE A 237 -2.94 2.76 9.16
N GLY A 238 -3.46 2.00 10.13
CA GLY A 238 -4.70 2.33 10.82
C GLY A 238 -5.93 2.22 9.90
N ASN A 239 -5.88 1.32 8.92
CA ASN A 239 -7.07 0.92 8.19
C ASN A 239 -8.05 0.28 9.15
N VAL A 240 -9.33 0.28 8.78
CA VAL A 240 -10.35 -0.34 9.61
C VAL A 240 -11.05 -1.46 8.86
N ALA A 241 -11.33 -2.53 9.58
CA ALA A 241 -12.00 -3.69 9.02
C ALA A 241 -13.47 -3.38 8.71
N CYS A 242 -13.95 -3.89 7.59
CA CYS A 242 -15.34 -3.81 7.17
C CYS A 242 -15.79 -5.12 6.52
N LEU A 243 -17.11 -5.31 6.44
CA LEU A 243 -17.76 -6.47 5.84
C LEU A 243 -18.74 -5.98 4.77
N MET A 244 -18.61 -6.53 3.56
CA MET A 244 -19.45 -6.17 2.41
C MET A 244 -20.15 -7.40 1.83
N SER A 245 -21.30 -7.17 1.23
CA SER A 245 -22.03 -8.15 0.42
C SER A 245 -21.60 -8.02 -1.03
N VAL A 246 -20.95 -9.04 -1.57
CA VAL A 246 -20.39 -9.05 -2.92
C VAL A 246 -20.84 -10.29 -3.68
N THR A 247 -20.88 -10.23 -5.01
CA THR A 247 -21.13 -11.40 -5.83
C THR A 247 -19.89 -12.28 -5.95
N GLY A 248 -20.07 -13.58 -6.22
CA GLY A 248 -18.96 -14.47 -6.54
C GLY A 248 -18.16 -13.99 -7.75
N LYS A 249 -18.83 -13.33 -8.71
CA LYS A 249 -18.14 -12.71 -9.85
C LYS A 249 -17.19 -11.60 -9.43
N GLN A 250 -17.57 -10.75 -8.46
CA GLN A 250 -16.66 -9.71 -7.92
C GLN A 250 -15.47 -10.32 -7.18
N ILE A 251 -15.67 -11.44 -6.45
CA ILE A 251 -14.58 -12.19 -5.82
C ILE A 251 -13.63 -12.74 -6.90
N GLN A 252 -14.17 -13.41 -7.94
CA GLN A 252 -13.36 -13.93 -9.05
C GLN A 252 -12.54 -12.83 -9.71
N ASP A 253 -13.16 -11.68 -10.01
CA ASP A 253 -12.48 -10.54 -10.62
C ASP A 253 -11.41 -9.92 -9.72
N ALA A 254 -11.67 -9.87 -8.42
CA ALA A 254 -10.70 -9.34 -7.45
C ALA A 254 -9.46 -10.24 -7.34
N LEU A 255 -9.64 -11.56 -7.28
CA LEU A 255 -8.53 -12.51 -7.24
C LEU A 255 -7.71 -12.47 -8.54
N GLU A 256 -8.38 -12.43 -9.69
CA GLU A 256 -7.74 -12.31 -11.00
C GLU A 256 -6.95 -11.00 -11.14
N PHE A 257 -7.55 -9.88 -10.73
CA PHE A 257 -6.89 -8.57 -10.73
C PHE A 257 -5.70 -8.51 -9.77
N ALA A 258 -5.83 -9.10 -8.59
CA ALA A 258 -4.73 -9.20 -7.62
C ALA A 258 -3.54 -9.99 -8.18
N ALA A 259 -3.82 -11.10 -8.88
CA ALA A 259 -2.81 -12.01 -9.41
C ALA A 259 -2.20 -11.56 -10.76
N ARG A 260 -2.57 -10.39 -11.30
CA ARG A 260 -2.22 -9.95 -12.67
C ARG A 260 -0.70 -9.92 -12.97
N PHE A 261 0.14 -9.78 -11.95
CA PHE A 261 1.61 -9.78 -12.08
C PHE A 261 2.28 -11.01 -11.42
N ALA A 262 1.51 -11.95 -10.88
CA ALA A 262 2.08 -13.15 -10.27
C ALA A 262 2.93 -13.95 -11.25
N GLY A 263 4.12 -14.39 -10.83
CA GLY A 263 5.07 -15.12 -11.67
C GLY A 263 5.90 -14.25 -12.61
N GLU A 264 5.70 -12.94 -12.67
CA GLU A 264 6.53 -12.04 -13.49
C GLU A 264 7.74 -11.56 -12.68
N ASP A 265 8.95 -11.84 -13.18
CA ASP A 265 10.18 -11.49 -12.49
C ASP A 265 10.29 -9.97 -12.26
N GLY A 266 10.59 -9.60 -11.00
CA GLY A 266 10.78 -8.22 -10.60
C GLY A 266 9.51 -7.38 -10.52
N LYS A 267 8.32 -7.94 -10.79
CA LYS A 267 7.06 -7.24 -10.63
C LYS A 267 6.40 -7.56 -9.30
N GLU A 268 6.01 -6.51 -8.62
CA GLU A 268 5.27 -6.58 -7.36
C GLU A 268 3.95 -5.82 -7.49
N ASN A 269 2.94 -6.29 -6.75
CA ASN A 269 1.63 -5.66 -6.71
C ASN A 269 1.20 -5.46 -5.25
N GLY A 270 1.11 -4.22 -4.78
CA GLY A 270 0.58 -3.93 -3.45
C GLY A 270 -0.83 -4.49 -3.22
N GLY A 271 -1.61 -4.58 -4.29
CA GLY A 271 -2.94 -5.19 -4.29
C GLY A 271 -2.94 -6.72 -4.43
N PHE A 272 -1.80 -7.44 -4.39
CA PHE A 272 -1.85 -8.90 -4.31
C PHE A 272 -2.56 -9.32 -3.01
N LEU A 273 -3.56 -10.19 -3.13
CA LEU A 273 -4.42 -10.54 -2.00
C LEU A 273 -3.90 -11.79 -1.26
N GLN A 274 -3.82 -11.67 0.05
CA GLN A 274 -3.74 -12.77 1.00
C GLN A 274 -5.18 -13.09 1.43
N VAL A 275 -5.57 -14.36 1.49
CA VAL A 275 -6.99 -14.75 1.52
C VAL A 275 -7.24 -15.80 2.59
N ALA A 276 -8.35 -15.67 3.33
CA ALA A 276 -8.89 -16.69 4.23
C ALA A 276 -10.32 -17.07 3.83
N GLY A 277 -10.74 -18.29 4.14
CA GLY A 277 -12.06 -18.81 3.81
C GLY A 277 -12.21 -19.28 2.35
N ALA A 278 -11.16 -19.14 1.53
CA ALA A 278 -11.19 -19.57 0.14
C ALA A 278 -9.89 -20.28 -0.25
N THR A 279 -9.96 -21.12 -1.29
CA THR A 279 -8.81 -21.71 -1.98
C THR A 279 -8.92 -21.47 -3.48
N TYR A 280 -7.80 -21.31 -4.17
CA TYR A 280 -7.74 -21.09 -5.60
C TYR A 280 -6.36 -21.40 -6.16
N GLU A 281 -6.25 -21.48 -7.48
CA GLU A 281 -5.00 -21.73 -8.19
C GLU A 281 -4.65 -20.51 -9.05
N ILE A 282 -3.37 -20.13 -9.09
CA ILE A 282 -2.87 -19.06 -9.98
C ILE A 282 -1.97 -19.72 -11.04
N HIS A 283 -2.43 -19.70 -12.28
CA HIS A 283 -1.70 -20.22 -13.44
C HIS A 283 -0.83 -19.11 -14.04
N THR A 284 0.43 -19.07 -13.64
CA THR A 284 1.39 -18.03 -14.05
C THR A 284 1.85 -18.15 -15.50
N ASP A 285 1.62 -19.29 -16.14
CA ASP A 285 1.84 -19.56 -17.56
C ASP A 285 0.73 -18.97 -18.46
N ILE A 286 -0.42 -18.58 -17.90
CA ILE A 286 -1.49 -17.92 -18.63
C ILE A 286 -1.23 -16.41 -18.66
N PRO A 287 -1.29 -15.76 -19.85
CA PRO A 287 -1.12 -14.31 -19.95
C PRO A 287 -2.18 -13.54 -19.19
N ASN A 288 -1.76 -12.45 -18.53
CA ASN A 288 -2.71 -11.51 -17.94
C ASN A 288 -3.57 -10.82 -19.02
N THR A 289 -4.88 -10.87 -18.88
CA THR A 289 -5.85 -10.24 -19.78
C THR A 289 -6.90 -9.41 -19.02
N VAL A 290 -6.63 -9.09 -17.76
CA VAL A 290 -7.47 -8.19 -16.95
C VAL A 290 -7.45 -6.80 -17.57
N GLN A 291 -8.62 -6.18 -17.64
CA GLN A 291 -8.76 -4.86 -18.21
C GLN A 291 -8.54 -3.79 -17.14
N THR A 292 -7.61 -2.88 -17.41
CA THR A 292 -7.32 -1.74 -16.54
C THR A 292 -7.28 -0.45 -17.34
N ASP A 293 -7.57 0.67 -16.68
CA ASP A 293 -7.32 1.99 -17.23
C ASP A 293 -5.83 2.37 -17.15
N GLU A 294 -5.49 3.58 -17.60
CA GLU A 294 -4.14 4.13 -17.60
C GLU A 294 -3.55 4.28 -16.17
N LYS A 295 -4.41 4.31 -15.14
CA LYS A 295 -4.04 4.41 -13.73
C LYS A 295 -3.99 3.04 -13.04
N ASN A 296 -4.03 1.95 -13.80
CA ASN A 296 -4.11 0.57 -13.29
C ASN A 296 -5.35 0.28 -12.41
N VAL A 297 -6.43 1.02 -12.59
CA VAL A 297 -7.72 0.73 -11.98
C VAL A 297 -8.46 -0.32 -12.82
N TRP A 298 -9.06 -1.30 -12.18
CA TRP A 298 -9.86 -2.31 -12.86
C TRP A 298 -11.07 -1.68 -13.57
N ILE A 299 -11.26 -2.00 -14.85
CA ILE A 299 -12.40 -1.55 -15.68
C ILE A 299 -13.17 -2.71 -16.30
N GLY A 300 -12.73 -3.94 -16.12
CA GLY A 300 -13.40 -5.13 -16.64
C GLY A 300 -12.67 -6.43 -16.36
N SER A 301 -13.42 -7.51 -16.40
CA SER A 301 -12.91 -8.87 -16.22
C SER A 301 -11.86 -9.23 -17.29
N ALA A 302 -11.09 -10.28 -17.02
CA ALA A 302 -10.19 -10.87 -18.01
C ALA A 302 -10.95 -11.26 -19.29
N THR A 303 -10.37 -10.93 -20.44
CA THR A 303 -10.97 -11.19 -21.76
C THR A 303 -10.61 -12.57 -22.34
N GLY A 304 -9.62 -13.25 -21.75
CA GLY A 304 -9.15 -14.59 -22.13
C GLY A 304 -9.43 -15.63 -21.05
N THR A 305 -8.65 -16.71 -21.08
CA THR A 305 -8.65 -17.70 -20.00
C THR A 305 -8.14 -17.05 -18.71
N PRO A 306 -8.91 -17.06 -17.61
CA PRO A 306 -8.46 -16.49 -16.34
C PRO A 306 -7.22 -17.21 -15.80
N ARG A 307 -6.31 -16.47 -15.18
CA ARG A 307 -5.16 -17.02 -14.46
C ARG A 307 -5.58 -17.67 -13.15
N VAL A 308 -6.62 -17.11 -12.50
CA VAL A 308 -7.17 -17.64 -11.25
C VAL A 308 -8.27 -18.65 -11.58
N GLN A 309 -8.05 -19.90 -11.18
CA GLN A 309 -8.93 -21.02 -11.46
C GLN A 309 -9.24 -21.80 -10.18
N ASN A 310 -10.20 -22.71 -10.26
CA ASN A 310 -10.60 -23.61 -9.18
C ASN A 310 -10.90 -22.91 -7.84
N VAL A 311 -11.51 -21.70 -7.92
CA VAL A 311 -11.89 -20.96 -6.72
C VAL A 311 -12.97 -21.70 -5.96
N LYS A 312 -12.72 -21.95 -4.68
CA LYS A 312 -13.66 -22.62 -3.78
C LYS A 312 -13.76 -21.83 -2.48
N ILE A 313 -14.96 -21.78 -1.91
CA ILE A 313 -15.24 -21.09 -0.65
C ILE A 313 -15.55 -22.15 0.41
N TYR A 314 -15.07 -21.93 1.63
CA TYR A 314 -15.33 -22.82 2.76
C TYR A 314 -16.80 -22.70 3.20
N ASP A 315 -17.53 -23.80 3.10
CA ASP A 315 -18.89 -23.92 3.61
C ASP A 315 -18.89 -24.53 5.00
N LYS A 316 -19.22 -23.72 6.00
CA LYS A 316 -19.27 -24.17 7.40
C LYS A 316 -20.29 -25.28 7.65
N ALA A 317 -21.38 -25.31 6.87
CA ALA A 317 -22.44 -26.29 7.07
C ALA A 317 -22.00 -27.70 6.64
N SER A 318 -21.26 -27.82 5.55
CA SER A 318 -20.72 -29.09 5.07
C SER A 318 -19.30 -29.40 5.60
N GLY A 319 -18.61 -28.41 6.15
CA GLY A 319 -17.20 -28.53 6.55
C GLY A 319 -16.25 -28.71 5.36
N SER A 320 -16.62 -28.24 4.18
CA SER A 320 -15.89 -28.50 2.93
C SER A 320 -15.76 -27.24 2.07
N TYR A 321 -14.77 -27.21 1.20
CA TYR A 321 -14.63 -26.18 0.19
C TYR A 321 -15.50 -26.47 -1.03
N LEU A 322 -16.46 -25.61 -1.31
CA LEU A 322 -17.38 -25.71 -2.45
C LEU A 322 -16.97 -24.75 -3.58
N PRO A 323 -17.17 -25.12 -4.86
CA PRO A 323 -16.89 -24.24 -5.97
C PRO A 323 -17.60 -22.89 -5.82
N LEU A 324 -16.88 -21.79 -6.08
CA LEU A 324 -17.45 -20.44 -6.11
C LEU A 324 -18.56 -20.37 -7.17
N ASP A 325 -19.76 -19.96 -6.77
CA ASP A 325 -20.85 -19.62 -7.69
C ASP A 325 -20.76 -18.12 -8.05
N PRO A 326 -20.43 -17.75 -9.29
CA PRO A 326 -20.33 -16.35 -9.69
C PRO A 326 -21.62 -15.53 -9.49
N GLY A 327 -22.78 -16.20 -9.51
CA GLY A 327 -24.10 -15.58 -9.35
C GLY A 327 -24.57 -15.48 -7.91
N ALA A 328 -23.95 -16.19 -6.98
CA ALA A 328 -24.29 -16.13 -5.58
C ALA A 328 -23.69 -14.89 -4.90
N THR A 329 -24.25 -14.56 -3.74
CA THR A 329 -23.76 -13.46 -2.87
C THR A 329 -22.99 -14.03 -1.70
N TYR A 330 -21.87 -13.40 -1.38
CA TYR A 330 -20.96 -13.76 -0.30
C TYR A 330 -20.68 -12.57 0.61
N ALA A 331 -20.46 -12.83 1.88
CA ALA A 331 -20.00 -11.84 2.84
C ALA A 331 -18.46 -11.79 2.81
N LEU A 332 -17.92 -10.70 2.26
CA LEU A 332 -16.48 -10.47 2.10
C LEU A 332 -15.98 -9.48 3.16
N ALA A 333 -15.04 -9.92 3.99
CA ALA A 333 -14.35 -9.07 4.95
C ALA A 333 -12.99 -8.58 4.40
N GLY A 334 -12.58 -7.43 4.87
CA GLY A 334 -11.27 -6.85 4.53
C GLY A 334 -11.11 -5.45 5.10
N MET A 335 -10.04 -4.77 4.71
CA MET A 335 -9.82 -3.40 5.13
C MET A 335 -10.57 -2.40 4.25
N ASN A 336 -11.05 -1.33 4.86
CA ASN A 336 -11.72 -0.23 4.17
C ASN A 336 -10.94 0.31 2.98
N TYR A 337 -9.61 0.30 3.06
CA TYR A 337 -8.72 0.69 1.97
C TYR A 337 -9.06 -0.04 0.66
N THR A 338 -9.13 -1.37 0.70
CA THR A 338 -9.39 -2.19 -0.49
C THR A 338 -10.87 -2.22 -0.84
N LEU A 339 -11.73 -2.45 0.15
CA LEU A 339 -13.15 -2.75 -0.09
C LEU A 339 -14.00 -1.50 -0.32
N ARG A 340 -13.90 -0.49 0.55
CA ARG A 340 -14.71 0.73 0.47
C ARG A 340 -14.08 1.82 -0.37
N ASN A 341 -12.76 1.97 -0.23
CA ASN A 341 -12.03 3.06 -0.84
C ASN A 341 -11.46 2.68 -2.20
N LEU A 342 -11.68 1.42 -2.62
CA LEU A 342 -11.24 0.87 -3.91
C LEU A 342 -9.73 1.03 -4.12
N GLY A 343 -8.98 1.00 -3.02
CA GLY A 343 -7.53 1.14 -3.01
C GLY A 343 -6.86 0.10 -3.90
N ASP A 344 -5.66 0.38 -4.39
CA ASP A 344 -4.94 -0.42 -5.39
C ASP A 344 -5.72 -0.69 -6.69
N GLY A 345 -6.86 0.00 -6.90
CA GLY A 345 -7.66 -0.09 -8.12
C GLY A 345 -8.74 -1.17 -8.13
N PHE A 346 -9.19 -1.65 -6.97
CA PHE A 346 -10.24 -2.67 -6.83
C PHE A 346 -11.65 -2.15 -7.12
N ALA A 347 -11.85 -1.51 -8.28
CA ALA A 347 -13.12 -0.89 -8.66
C ALA A 347 -14.28 -1.88 -8.88
N MET A 348 -14.02 -3.20 -8.94
CA MET A 348 -15.08 -4.20 -8.99
C MET A 348 -15.96 -4.20 -7.74
N PHE A 349 -15.50 -3.63 -6.62
CA PHE A 349 -16.30 -3.51 -5.39
C PHE A 349 -17.13 -2.23 -5.32
N ASP A 350 -17.03 -1.34 -6.32
CA ASP A 350 -17.84 -0.12 -6.34
C ASP A 350 -19.33 -0.44 -6.32
N GLY A 351 -20.06 0.24 -5.45
CA GLY A 351 -21.50 0.04 -5.26
C GLY A 351 -21.90 -1.25 -4.52
N ALA A 352 -20.95 -2.07 -4.06
CA ALA A 352 -21.26 -3.24 -3.23
C ALA A 352 -21.88 -2.82 -1.88
N GLU A 353 -22.86 -3.59 -1.40
CA GLU A 353 -23.57 -3.29 -0.16
C GLU A 353 -22.67 -3.46 1.06
N LEU A 354 -22.65 -2.46 1.93
CA LEU A 354 -21.92 -2.48 3.18
C LEU A 354 -22.75 -3.13 4.29
N ILE A 355 -22.33 -4.31 4.76
CA ILE A 355 -23.00 -5.02 5.87
C ILE A 355 -22.57 -4.41 7.21
N LYS A 356 -21.28 -4.18 7.38
CA LYS A 356 -20.72 -3.64 8.62
C LYS A 356 -19.47 -2.80 8.31
N ASP A 357 -19.34 -1.67 9.01
CA ASP A 357 -18.29 -0.70 8.78
C ASP A 357 -17.53 -0.36 10.06
N TYR A 358 -16.26 0.03 9.92
CA TYR A 358 -15.40 0.58 10.96
C TYR A 358 -15.40 -0.21 12.28
N VAL A 359 -15.27 -1.54 12.21
CA VAL A 359 -15.34 -2.38 13.42
C VAL A 359 -14.10 -2.31 14.29
N SER A 360 -12.90 -2.33 13.69
CA SER A 360 -11.63 -2.27 14.42
C SER A 360 -10.49 -1.86 13.50
N GLU A 361 -9.43 -1.28 14.06
CA GLU A 361 -8.20 -1.02 13.31
C GLU A 361 -7.49 -2.34 12.95
N ASP A 362 -6.77 -2.34 11.83
CA ASP A 362 -6.10 -3.49 11.25
C ASP A 362 -5.19 -4.25 12.24
N TYR A 363 -4.36 -3.54 13.01
CA TYR A 363 -3.49 -4.18 14.00
C TYR A 363 -4.27 -4.79 15.18
N LEU A 364 -5.40 -4.18 15.59
CA LEU A 364 -6.24 -4.71 16.68
C LEU A 364 -6.96 -5.99 16.27
N VAL A 365 -7.33 -6.13 14.99
CA VAL A 365 -7.85 -7.38 14.44
C VAL A 365 -6.81 -8.50 14.60
N THR A 366 -5.56 -8.21 14.25
CA THR A 366 -4.43 -9.13 14.43
C THR A 366 -4.21 -9.49 15.90
N VAL A 367 -4.26 -8.50 16.82
CA VAL A 367 -4.19 -8.72 18.27
C VAL A 367 -5.30 -9.65 18.75
N SER A 368 -6.53 -9.42 18.33
CA SER A 368 -7.68 -10.25 18.72
C SER A 368 -7.49 -11.71 18.30
N TYR A 369 -6.93 -11.94 17.10
CA TYR A 369 -6.66 -13.28 16.61
C TYR A 369 -5.59 -14.00 17.44
N THR A 370 -4.51 -13.30 17.84
CA THR A 370 -3.50 -13.90 18.75
C THR A 370 -4.10 -14.33 20.07
N HIS A 371 -5.01 -13.55 20.65
CA HIS A 371 -5.69 -13.91 21.91
C HIS A 371 -6.61 -15.11 21.77
N LEU A 372 -7.36 -15.21 20.66
CA LEU A 372 -8.24 -16.35 20.40
C LEU A 372 -7.47 -17.66 20.20
N ARG A 373 -6.28 -17.58 19.58
CA ARG A 373 -5.43 -18.73 19.29
C ARG A 373 -4.41 -19.07 20.39
N ALA A 374 -4.20 -18.21 21.37
CA ALA A 374 -3.27 -18.46 22.48
C ALA A 374 -3.62 -19.73 23.28
N HIS A 375 -4.80 -20.29 23.12
CA HIS A 375 -5.26 -21.55 23.72
C HIS A 375 -5.26 -22.74 22.75
N GLU A 376 -5.01 -22.51 21.46
CA GLU A 376 -4.87 -23.55 20.45
C GLU A 376 -3.41 -23.54 19.97
N THR A 377 -2.71 -24.65 20.15
CA THR A 377 -1.36 -24.80 19.58
C THR A 377 -1.42 -24.56 18.08
N LEU A 378 -0.59 -23.66 17.56
CA LEU A 378 -0.44 -23.28 16.13
C LEU A 378 -0.10 -24.47 15.19
N MET A 379 -0.25 -25.72 15.65
CA MET A 379 0.09 -26.94 14.92
C MET A 379 -0.86 -27.32 13.78
N ASN A 380 -1.90 -26.52 13.50
CA ASN A 380 -2.88 -26.81 12.43
C ASN A 380 -2.88 -25.78 11.28
N LEU A 381 -1.84 -24.94 11.20
CA LEU A 381 -1.65 -24.01 10.08
C LEU A 381 -0.58 -24.56 9.11
N VAL A 382 -0.87 -25.71 8.47
CA VAL A 382 -0.14 -26.21 7.29
C VAL A 382 -1.16 -26.56 6.23
#